data_cc42f6d7e0e101acb9c20edbe1777d7d
#
_entry.id   cc42f6d7e0e101acb9c20edbe1777d7d
#
_cell.length_a   1.000
_cell.length_b   1.000
_cell.length_c   1.000
_cell.angle_alpha   90.00
_cell.angle_beta   90.00
_cell.angle_gamma   90.00
#
_symmetry.space_group_name_H-M   'P 1'
#
loop_
_entity.id
_entity.type
_entity.pdbx_description
1 polymer ?
#
loop_
_entity_poly.entity_id
_entity_poly.type
_entity_poly.pdbx_seq_one_letter_code
_entity_poly.pdbx_strand_id
1 'polypeptide(L)'
;MEQNTSYSLILTKDQADYLSASKQGINRMQALVSLINLTRTTEGTYEKKGFAATVHVGQFVASEVELSRLWKCDRKTVSRVLDQMNRVGLISTVQTNRTSTHTLLCVGSWIINGETIKNRFFKRLSER
;
A
#
# COMPACT_ATOMS: atom_id res chain seq x y z
N MET A 1 5.45 -10.90 -21.77
CA MET A 1 6.37 -11.65 -20.87
C MET A 1 6.23 -11.12 -19.45
N GLU A 2 6.04 -12.00 -18.51
CA GLU A 2 5.88 -11.60 -17.14
C GLU A 2 7.23 -11.19 -16.53
N GLN A 3 7.18 -10.13 -15.74
CA GLN A 3 8.34 -9.74 -14.95
C GLN A 3 8.50 -10.69 -13.78
N ASN A 4 9.73 -11.08 -13.51
CA ASN A 4 10.05 -11.84 -12.32
C ASN A 4 10.21 -10.85 -11.16
N THR A 5 9.16 -10.70 -10.37
CA THR A 5 9.11 -9.72 -9.29
C THR A 5 8.95 -10.43 -7.95
N SER A 6 9.79 -10.06 -7.01
CA SER A 6 9.63 -10.46 -5.61
C SER A 6 9.79 -9.23 -4.72
N TYR A 7 9.41 -9.36 -3.46
CA TYR A 7 9.58 -8.27 -2.50
C TYR A 7 9.78 -8.81 -1.09
N SER A 8 10.39 -8.00 -0.25
CA SER A 8 10.63 -8.32 1.16
C SER A 8 9.52 -7.70 2.00
N LEU A 9 8.64 -8.53 2.53
CA LEU A 9 7.56 -8.10 3.42
C LEU A 9 8.02 -8.33 4.86
N ILE A 10 8.10 -7.25 5.65
CA ILE A 10 8.58 -7.32 7.02
C ILE A 10 7.49 -6.80 7.93
N LEU A 11 7.00 -7.67 8.81
CA LEU A 11 5.86 -7.39 9.66
C LEU A 11 6.25 -7.51 11.14
N THR A 12 5.70 -6.63 11.96
CA THR A 12 5.71 -6.85 13.40
C THR A 12 4.72 -7.96 13.73
N LYS A 13 4.83 -8.51 14.94
CA LYS A 13 3.86 -9.50 15.41
C LYS A 13 2.44 -8.94 15.35
N ASP A 14 2.25 -7.70 15.80
CA ASP A 14 0.92 -7.07 15.80
C ASP A 14 0.37 -6.90 14.40
N GLN A 15 1.23 -6.53 13.43
CA GLN A 15 0.81 -6.41 12.04
C GLN A 15 0.42 -7.78 11.46
N ALA A 16 1.20 -8.80 11.75
CA ALA A 16 0.89 -10.16 11.29
C ALA A 16 -0.41 -10.67 11.91
N ASP A 17 -0.61 -10.42 13.20
CA ASP A 17 -1.85 -10.79 13.89
C ASP A 17 -3.06 -10.09 13.28
N TYR A 18 -2.94 -8.80 13.00
CA TYR A 18 -4.00 -8.03 12.35
C TYR A 18 -4.36 -8.62 10.98
N LEU A 19 -3.35 -8.92 10.18
CA LEU A 19 -3.57 -9.41 8.81
C LEU A 19 -4.17 -10.81 8.78
N SER A 20 -3.81 -11.65 9.74
CA SER A 20 -4.29 -13.02 9.79
C SER A 20 -5.64 -13.17 10.46
N ALA A 21 -6.10 -12.18 11.19
CA ALA A 21 -7.37 -12.22 11.92
C ALA A 21 -8.54 -11.87 11.00
N SER A 22 -8.84 -12.74 10.05
CA SER A 22 -9.97 -12.55 9.13
C SER A 22 -11.26 -12.93 9.85
N LYS A 23 -12.03 -11.94 10.28
CA LYS A 23 -13.32 -12.23 10.87
C LYS A 23 -14.41 -12.15 9.81
N GLN A 24 -14.91 -10.99 9.51
CA GLN A 24 -15.99 -10.82 8.54
C GLN A 24 -15.56 -9.87 7.44
N GLY A 25 -16.08 -10.11 6.24
CA GLY A 25 -15.85 -9.22 5.12
C GLY A 25 -14.56 -9.50 4.40
N ILE A 26 -13.69 -8.51 4.34
CA ILE A 26 -12.51 -8.54 3.48
C ILE A 26 -11.38 -9.37 4.10
N ASN A 27 -10.66 -10.08 3.24
CA ASN A 27 -9.40 -10.72 3.62
C ASN A 27 -8.32 -9.64 3.66
N ARG A 28 -7.82 -9.33 4.85
CA ARG A 28 -6.89 -8.22 5.07
C ARG A 28 -5.55 -8.44 4.39
N MET A 29 -5.08 -9.69 4.37
CA MET A 29 -3.81 -9.99 3.68
C MET A 29 -3.95 -9.81 2.18
N GLN A 30 -5.06 -10.24 1.59
CA GLN A 30 -5.30 -9.99 0.17
C GLN A 30 -5.40 -8.50 -0.13
N ALA A 31 -6.04 -7.74 0.76
CA ALA A 31 -6.10 -6.29 0.62
C ALA A 31 -4.70 -5.69 0.61
N LEU A 32 -3.85 -6.09 1.56
CA LEU A 32 -2.47 -5.60 1.60
C LEU A 32 -1.70 -5.96 0.32
N VAL A 33 -1.83 -7.19 -0.16
CA VAL A 33 -1.17 -7.61 -1.40
C VAL A 33 -1.62 -6.74 -2.57
N SER A 34 -2.92 -6.43 -2.64
CA SER A 34 -3.43 -5.55 -3.69
C SER A 34 -2.80 -4.15 -3.63
N LEU A 35 -2.59 -3.62 -2.42
CA LEU A 35 -1.95 -2.32 -2.24
C LEU A 35 -0.47 -2.38 -2.64
N ILE A 36 0.22 -3.47 -2.32
CA ILE A 36 1.60 -3.66 -2.75
C ILE A 36 1.68 -3.67 -4.28
N ASN A 37 0.72 -4.32 -4.94
CA ASN A 37 0.68 -4.38 -6.40
C ASN A 37 0.39 -3.02 -7.05
N LEU A 38 -0.29 -2.11 -6.36
CA LEU A 38 -0.52 -0.75 -6.83
C LEU A 38 0.68 0.17 -6.60
N THR A 39 1.60 -0.23 -5.73
CA THR A 39 2.71 0.60 -5.30
C THR A 39 3.74 0.74 -6.43
N ARG A 40 4.22 1.97 -6.62
CA ARG A 40 5.18 2.24 -7.69
C ARG A 40 6.56 1.72 -7.32
N THR A 41 7.22 1.17 -8.31
CA THR A 41 8.62 0.75 -8.22
C THR A 41 9.53 1.65 -9.05
N THR A 42 8.96 2.67 -9.68
CA THR A 42 9.68 3.73 -10.38
C THR A 42 9.01 5.07 -10.06
N GLU A 43 9.79 6.15 -10.08
CA GLU A 43 9.23 7.49 -9.94
C GLU A 43 8.25 7.76 -11.08
N GLY A 44 7.19 8.49 -10.79
CA GLY A 44 6.20 8.81 -11.80
C GLY A 44 5.34 9.99 -11.40
N THR A 45 4.45 10.37 -12.32
CA THR A 45 3.53 11.47 -12.11
C THR A 45 2.11 10.94 -12.20
N TYR A 46 1.29 11.32 -11.23
CA TYR A 46 -0.15 11.07 -11.25
C TYR A 46 -0.83 12.32 -11.76
N GLU A 47 -1.67 12.18 -12.79
CA GLU A 47 -2.40 13.29 -13.36
C GLU A 47 -3.88 12.97 -13.45
N LYS A 48 -4.71 13.92 -13.05
CA LYS A 48 -6.17 13.79 -13.14
C LYS A 48 -6.79 15.18 -13.18
N LYS A 49 -7.49 15.50 -14.26
CA LYS A 49 -8.27 16.74 -14.43
C LYS A 49 -7.48 17.99 -14.04
N GLY A 50 -6.29 18.15 -14.60
CA GLY A 50 -5.46 19.32 -14.37
C GLY A 50 -4.66 19.30 -13.08
N PHE A 51 -4.79 18.27 -12.27
CA PHE A 51 -4.00 18.08 -11.07
C PHE A 51 -2.86 17.09 -11.36
N ALA A 52 -1.66 17.45 -10.95
CA ALA A 52 -0.49 16.58 -11.11
C ALA A 52 0.28 16.49 -9.80
N ALA A 53 0.76 15.30 -9.48
CA ALA A 53 1.56 15.07 -8.28
C ALA A 53 2.62 14.02 -8.57
N THR A 54 3.81 14.20 -7.98
CA THR A 54 4.85 13.19 -8.05
C THR A 54 4.51 12.04 -7.12
N VAL A 55 4.64 10.81 -7.64
CA VAL A 55 4.44 9.59 -6.84
C VAL A 55 5.78 8.86 -6.82
N HIS A 56 6.32 8.68 -5.63
CA HIS A 56 7.64 8.10 -5.45
C HIS A 56 7.57 6.57 -5.38
N VAL A 57 8.72 5.93 -5.55
CA VAL A 57 8.87 4.50 -5.25
C VAL A 57 8.39 4.25 -3.82
N GLY A 58 7.54 3.26 -3.64
CA GLY A 58 6.96 2.95 -2.34
C GLY A 58 5.62 3.62 -2.07
N GLN A 59 5.13 4.42 -3.02
CA GLN A 59 3.84 5.11 -2.88
C GLN A 59 2.89 4.72 -4.00
N PHE A 60 1.60 4.93 -3.74
CA PHE A 60 0.55 4.78 -4.74
C PHE A 60 -0.57 5.76 -4.46
N VAL A 61 -1.33 6.10 -5.49
CA VAL A 61 -2.51 6.96 -5.39
C VAL A 61 -3.74 6.10 -5.66
N ALA A 62 -4.68 6.11 -4.72
CA ALA A 62 -5.93 5.37 -4.89
C ALA A 62 -7.02 6.00 -4.03
N SER A 63 -8.19 6.20 -4.61
CA SER A 63 -9.36 6.68 -3.90
C SER A 63 -10.08 5.50 -3.23
N GLU A 64 -10.94 5.82 -2.27
CA GLU A 64 -11.80 4.80 -1.65
C GLU A 64 -12.73 4.16 -2.68
N VAL A 65 -13.19 4.94 -3.66
CA VAL A 65 -14.05 4.40 -4.72
C VAL A 65 -13.29 3.38 -5.55
N GLU A 66 -12.06 3.70 -5.93
CA GLU A 66 -11.22 2.77 -6.70
C GLU A 66 -10.95 1.48 -5.92
N LEU A 67 -10.61 1.62 -4.63
CA LEU A 67 -10.36 0.46 -3.78
C LEU A 67 -11.63 -0.36 -3.51
N SER A 68 -12.80 0.31 -3.41
CA SER A 68 -14.05 -0.41 -3.23
C SER A 68 -14.37 -1.31 -4.42
N ARG A 69 -14.05 -0.84 -5.62
CA ARG A 69 -14.21 -1.66 -6.83
C ARG A 69 -13.20 -2.81 -6.86
N LEU A 70 -11.96 -2.52 -6.52
CA LEU A 70 -10.89 -3.53 -6.51
C LEU A 70 -11.16 -4.62 -5.48
N TRP A 71 -11.60 -4.24 -4.29
CA TRP A 71 -11.85 -5.16 -3.17
C TRP A 71 -13.27 -5.73 -3.17
N LYS A 72 -14.14 -5.23 -4.05
CA LYS A 72 -15.53 -5.66 -4.16
C LYS A 72 -16.28 -5.53 -2.83
N CYS A 73 -16.16 -4.37 -2.23
CA CYS A 73 -16.82 -4.04 -0.97
C CYS A 73 -17.26 -2.59 -0.98
N ASP A 74 -17.96 -2.15 0.06
CA ASP A 74 -18.43 -0.77 0.13
C ASP A 74 -17.32 0.16 0.62
N ARG A 75 -17.56 1.48 0.46
CA ARG A 75 -16.57 2.48 0.84
C ARG A 75 -16.31 2.52 2.33
N LYS A 76 -17.32 2.21 3.15
CA LYS A 76 -17.15 2.16 4.61
C LYS A 76 -16.16 1.09 5.01
N THR A 77 -16.23 -0.07 4.37
CA THR A 77 -15.28 -1.16 4.61
C THR A 77 -13.87 -0.73 4.20
N VAL A 78 -13.73 -0.09 3.02
CA VAL A 78 -12.44 0.43 2.58
C VAL A 78 -11.86 1.40 3.60
N SER A 79 -12.66 2.38 4.00
CA SER A 79 -12.24 3.40 4.96
C SER A 79 -11.77 2.78 6.27
N ARG A 80 -12.53 1.83 6.79
CA ARG A 80 -12.20 1.13 8.03
C ARG A 80 -10.88 0.36 7.90
N VAL A 81 -10.69 -0.37 6.81
CA VAL A 81 -9.46 -1.15 6.60
C VAL A 81 -8.26 -0.22 6.46
N LEU A 82 -8.38 0.85 5.69
CA LEU A 82 -7.29 1.81 5.54
C LEU A 82 -6.93 2.47 6.88
N ASP A 83 -7.94 2.85 7.67
CA ASP A 83 -7.70 3.43 8.99
C ASP A 83 -6.96 2.45 9.90
N GLN A 84 -7.36 1.19 9.88
CA GLN A 84 -6.70 0.15 10.66
C GLN A 84 -5.26 -0.08 10.20
N MET A 85 -5.03 -0.13 8.89
CA MET A 85 -3.69 -0.31 8.33
C MET A 85 -2.78 0.87 8.66
N ASN A 86 -3.32 2.09 8.66
CA ASN A 86 -2.58 3.27 9.13
C ASN A 86 -2.23 3.14 10.61
N ARG A 87 -3.18 2.70 11.41
CA ARG A 87 -3.00 2.60 12.86
C ARG A 87 -1.95 1.58 13.24
N VAL A 88 -1.91 0.45 12.55
CA VAL A 88 -0.90 -0.58 12.85
C VAL A 88 0.42 -0.37 12.11
N GLY A 89 0.53 0.68 11.32
CA GLY A 89 1.79 1.06 10.68
C GLY A 89 2.15 0.32 9.41
N LEU A 90 1.17 -0.28 8.73
CA LEU A 90 1.42 -0.94 7.44
C LEU A 90 1.55 0.08 6.31
N ILE A 91 0.76 1.15 6.38
CA ILE A 91 0.78 2.24 5.41
C ILE A 91 0.67 3.57 6.13
N SER A 92 0.98 4.64 5.41
CA SER A 92 0.73 6.02 5.85
C SER A 92 -0.01 6.73 4.74
N THR A 93 -1.14 7.36 5.06
CA THR A 93 -2.01 7.99 4.07
C THR A 93 -2.05 9.49 4.28
N VAL A 94 -1.85 10.25 3.20
CA VAL A 94 -2.08 11.70 3.16
C VAL A 94 -3.22 11.97 2.21
N GLN A 95 -4.29 12.54 2.74
CA GLN A 95 -5.48 12.84 1.96
C GLN A 95 -5.57 14.33 1.70
N THR A 96 -5.83 14.69 0.43
CA THR A 96 -6.09 16.06 0.02
C THR A 96 -7.50 16.11 -0.58
N ASN A 97 -7.93 17.32 -0.98
CA ASN A 97 -9.23 17.50 -1.64
C ASN A 97 -9.32 16.74 -2.96
N ARG A 98 -8.20 16.41 -3.55
CA ARG A 98 -8.15 15.86 -4.91
C ARG A 98 -7.74 14.39 -4.95
N THR A 99 -7.02 13.91 -3.94
CA THR A 99 -6.48 12.56 -4.00
C THR A 99 -6.03 12.08 -2.63
N SER A 100 -5.83 10.77 -2.53
CA SER A 100 -5.20 10.15 -1.37
C SER A 100 -3.92 9.46 -1.83
N THR A 101 -2.81 9.86 -1.25
CA THR A 101 -1.50 9.26 -1.50
C THR A 101 -1.15 8.37 -0.33
N HIS A 102 -0.84 7.12 -0.63
CA HIS A 102 -0.51 6.11 0.38
C HIS A 102 0.95 5.75 0.25
N THR A 103 1.62 5.64 1.38
CA THR A 103 3.02 5.23 1.46
C THR A 103 3.06 3.86 2.11
N LEU A 104 3.71 2.90 1.45
CA LEU A 104 3.84 1.54 1.95
C LEU A 104 5.03 1.46 2.90
N LEU A 105 4.80 1.03 4.14
CA LEU A 105 5.82 1.06 5.19
C LEU A 105 6.41 -0.32 5.49
N CYS A 106 5.76 -1.41 5.06
CA CYS A 106 6.13 -2.76 5.46
C CYS A 106 6.94 -3.55 4.43
N VAL A 107 7.18 -2.97 3.25
CA VAL A 107 8.02 -3.60 2.24
C VAL A 107 9.37 -2.90 2.21
N GLY A 108 10.45 -3.67 2.41
CA GLY A 108 11.80 -3.11 2.44
C GLY A 108 12.36 -2.85 1.04
N SER A 109 12.11 -3.75 0.13
CA SER A 109 12.63 -3.64 -1.24
C SER A 109 11.85 -4.56 -2.17
N TRP A 110 11.98 -4.26 -3.46
CA TRP A 110 11.53 -5.15 -4.55
C TRP A 110 12.74 -5.65 -5.30
N ILE A 111 12.63 -6.84 -5.86
CA ILE A 111 13.63 -7.38 -6.80
C ILE A 111 12.88 -7.64 -8.09
N ILE A 112 13.23 -6.91 -9.15
CA ILE A 112 12.57 -7.00 -10.44
C ILE A 112 13.61 -7.39 -11.47
N ASN A 113 13.47 -8.58 -12.04
CA ASN A 113 14.41 -9.13 -13.02
C ASN A 113 15.86 -9.06 -12.52
N GLY A 114 16.06 -9.36 -11.23
CA GLY A 114 17.38 -9.37 -10.61
C GLY A 114 17.86 -8.04 -10.07
N GLU A 115 17.16 -6.95 -10.34
CA GLU A 115 17.55 -5.63 -9.87
C GLU A 115 16.80 -5.27 -8.59
N THR A 116 17.54 -4.83 -7.58
CA THR A 116 16.98 -4.46 -6.28
C THR A 116 16.58 -2.99 -6.27
N ILE A 117 15.32 -2.75 -5.89
CA ILE A 117 14.77 -1.40 -5.76
C ILE A 117 14.37 -1.22 -4.30
N LYS A 118 15.03 -0.30 -3.61
CA LYS A 118 14.79 -0.07 -2.19
C LYS A 118 13.60 0.85 -1.98
N ASN A 119 12.81 0.54 -0.93
CA ASN A 119 11.74 1.42 -0.47
C ASN A 119 12.31 2.32 0.63
N ARG A 120 12.58 3.59 0.31
CA ARG A 120 13.15 4.53 1.27
C ARG A 120 12.22 4.84 2.44
N PHE A 121 10.94 4.53 2.31
CA PHE A 121 9.96 4.77 3.37
C PHE A 121 9.88 3.63 4.38
N PHE A 122 10.51 2.51 4.08
CA PHE A 122 10.55 1.40 5.02
C PHE A 122 11.35 1.79 6.26
N LYS A 123 10.78 1.52 7.44
CA LYS A 123 11.47 1.79 8.71
C LYS A 123 11.64 0.49 9.48
N ARG A 124 12.85 0.26 9.96
CA ARG A 124 13.14 -0.88 10.81
C ARG A 124 12.39 -0.73 12.14
N LEU A 125 12.16 -1.85 12.81
CA LEU A 125 11.45 -1.85 14.09
C LEU A 125 12.06 -0.89 15.10
N SER A 126 13.38 -0.80 15.12
CA SER A 126 14.10 0.08 16.05
C SER A 126 13.90 1.58 15.75
N GLU A 127 13.37 1.92 14.60
CA GLU A 127 13.16 3.30 14.14
C GLU A 127 11.71 3.75 14.25
N ARG A 128 10.84 2.85 14.69
CA ARG A 128 9.39 3.14 14.76
C ARG A 128 8.98 3.70 16.11
#